data_74f1bb4f030e08815909141afdb85c22
#
_entry.id   74f1bb4f030e08815909141afdb85c22
#
_cell.length_a   1.000
_cell.length_b   1.000
_cell.length_c   1.000
_cell.angle_alpha   90.00
_cell.angle_beta   90.00
_cell.angle_gamma   90.00
#
_symmetry.space_group_name_H-M   'P 1'
#
loop_
_entity.id
_entity.type
_entity.pdbx_description
1 polymer ?
#
loop_
_entity_poly.entity_id
_entity_poly.type
_entity_poly.pdbx_seq_one_letter_code
_entity_poly.pdbx_strand_id
1 'polypeptide(L)'
;VIAAAAGYVQAAGTGCIDYIFCSQANASVHFAVWTLDHSYIDSNQSTTSGQKDVYMEKIIDAAVNQVFNATISTHAYVSLAVSAITLNATAEAHPAIAVSGGIIPGTESRYSDFYTIEFSPGYWALGNPTPVQPSTWGKMKSHYLQH
;
A
#
# COMPACT_ATOMS: atom_id res chain seq x y z
N VAL A 1 12.30 6.37 4.87
CA VAL A 1 11.24 5.34 4.85
C VAL A 1 10.97 4.96 3.40
N ILE A 2 10.78 3.69 3.14
CA ILE A 2 10.30 3.18 1.86
C ILE A 2 8.84 2.76 2.06
N ALA A 3 7.96 3.30 1.23
CA ALA A 3 6.58 2.90 1.16
C ALA A 3 6.28 2.32 -0.22
N ALA A 4 5.75 1.12 -0.27
CA ALA A 4 5.46 0.42 -1.51
C ALA A 4 4.12 -0.32 -1.44
N ALA A 5 3.53 -0.59 -2.58
CA ALA A 5 2.45 -1.55 -2.75
C ALA A 5 2.66 -2.35 -4.03
N ALA A 6 2.51 -3.65 -3.95
CA ALA A 6 2.61 -4.56 -5.07
C ALA A 6 1.38 -5.48 -5.11
N GLY A 7 0.95 -5.87 -6.30
CA GLY A 7 -0.20 -6.74 -6.46
C GLY A 7 -0.62 -6.83 -7.92
N TYR A 8 -1.90 -7.07 -8.15
CA TYR A 8 -2.46 -7.07 -9.50
C TYR A 8 -3.93 -6.62 -9.50
N VAL A 9 -4.36 -6.16 -10.65
CA VAL A 9 -5.77 -5.90 -10.98
C VAL A 9 -6.13 -6.68 -12.22
N GLN A 10 -7.30 -7.30 -12.21
CA GLN A 10 -7.80 -8.08 -13.35
C GLN A 10 -9.27 -7.79 -13.57
N ALA A 11 -9.62 -7.55 -14.80
CA ALA A 11 -11.01 -7.41 -15.22
C ALA A 11 -11.22 -8.17 -16.54
N ALA A 12 -12.35 -8.83 -16.67
CA ALA A 12 -12.70 -9.57 -17.87
C ALA A 12 -14.19 -9.49 -18.14
N GLY A 13 -14.52 -9.38 -19.41
CA GLY A 13 -15.88 -9.33 -19.92
C GLY A 13 -16.38 -7.89 -20.12
N THR A 14 -16.81 -7.64 -21.34
CA THR A 14 -17.56 -6.44 -21.73
C THR A 14 -18.62 -6.84 -22.75
N GLY A 15 -19.73 -6.15 -22.75
CA GLY A 15 -20.77 -6.35 -23.75
C GLY A 15 -21.81 -5.25 -23.65
N CYS A 16 -22.29 -4.79 -24.81
CA CYS A 16 -23.33 -3.77 -24.87
C CYS A 16 -24.51 -4.26 -25.73
N ILE A 17 -25.72 -3.86 -25.35
CA ILE A 17 -26.90 -3.90 -26.20
C ILE A 17 -27.17 -2.48 -26.68
N ASP A 18 -27.34 -2.32 -27.99
CA ASP A 18 -27.70 -1.05 -28.65
C ASP A 18 -26.80 0.12 -28.29
N TYR A 19 -25.53 -0.14 -27.92
CA TYR A 19 -24.53 0.87 -27.52
C TYR A 19 -24.93 1.74 -26.30
N ILE A 20 -26.02 1.41 -25.62
CA ILE A 20 -26.58 2.20 -24.51
C ILE A 20 -26.40 1.46 -23.19
N PHE A 21 -26.70 0.17 -23.18
CA PHE A 21 -26.61 -0.66 -21.97
C PHE A 21 -25.36 -1.52 -22.03
N CYS A 22 -24.31 -1.10 -21.34
CA CYS A 22 -23.04 -1.81 -21.33
C CYS A 22 -22.83 -2.51 -20.00
N SER A 23 -22.46 -3.77 -20.08
CA SER A 23 -21.89 -4.52 -18.96
C SER A 23 -20.38 -4.37 -18.95
N GLN A 24 -19.81 -4.14 -17.80
CA GLN A 24 -18.37 -3.95 -17.66
C GLN A 24 -17.85 -4.48 -16.33
N ALA A 25 -16.58 -4.88 -16.34
CA ALA A 25 -15.80 -5.17 -15.17
C ALA A 25 -14.76 -4.06 -14.96
N ASN A 26 -14.47 -3.75 -13.71
CA ASN A 26 -13.39 -2.82 -13.34
C ASN A 26 -12.71 -3.33 -12.09
N ALA A 27 -11.39 -3.28 -12.07
CA ALA A 27 -10.59 -3.56 -10.89
C ALA A 27 -9.58 -2.43 -10.68
N SER A 28 -9.40 -2.00 -9.44
CA SER A 28 -8.45 -0.95 -9.10
C SER A 28 -7.80 -1.16 -7.74
N VAL A 29 -6.59 -0.63 -7.60
CA VAL A 29 -5.84 -0.51 -6.36
C VAL A 29 -5.47 0.95 -6.17
N HIS A 30 -5.80 1.49 -5.02
CA HIS A 30 -5.39 2.82 -4.59
C HIS A 30 -4.47 2.70 -3.37
N PHE A 31 -3.32 3.35 -3.43
CA PHE A 31 -2.36 3.41 -2.33
C PHE A 31 -2.00 4.87 -2.06
N ALA A 32 -2.15 5.29 -0.81
CA ALA A 32 -1.80 6.64 -0.38
C ALA A 32 -1.00 6.62 0.92
N VAL A 33 -0.02 7.51 1.01
CA VAL A 33 0.80 7.75 2.21
C VAL A 33 0.95 9.26 2.37
N TRP A 34 0.59 9.77 3.55
CA TRP A 34 0.63 11.21 3.82
C TRP A 34 0.90 11.54 5.30
N THR A 35 1.26 12.78 5.55
CA THR A 35 1.23 13.42 6.87
C THR A 35 0.12 14.48 6.89
N LEU A 36 -0.03 15.22 7.99
CA LEU A 36 -0.98 16.33 8.06
C LEU A 36 -0.72 17.41 7.00
N ASP A 37 0.55 17.61 6.65
CA ASP A 37 0.98 18.75 5.82
C ASP A 37 1.42 18.33 4.41
N HIS A 38 1.59 17.03 4.14
CA HIS A 38 2.15 16.57 2.88
C HIS A 38 1.64 15.20 2.45
N SER A 39 1.31 15.07 1.15
CA SER A 39 1.03 13.78 0.50
C SER A 39 2.29 13.30 -0.22
N TYR A 40 2.76 12.12 0.14
CA TYR A 40 3.95 11.51 -0.46
C TYR A 40 3.60 10.57 -1.61
N ILE A 41 2.55 9.79 -1.42
CA ILE A 41 1.99 8.89 -2.42
C ILE A 41 0.48 9.11 -2.44
N ASP A 42 -0.06 9.22 -3.64
CA ASP A 42 -1.49 9.16 -3.91
C ASP A 42 -1.64 8.61 -5.33
N SER A 43 -1.72 7.29 -5.42
CA SER A 43 -1.67 6.58 -6.70
C SER A 43 -2.78 5.57 -6.82
N ASN A 44 -3.44 5.59 -7.98
CA ASN A 44 -4.48 4.65 -8.35
C ASN A 44 -4.09 3.93 -9.63
N GLN A 45 -4.14 2.60 -9.60
CA GLN A 45 -3.95 1.77 -10.76
C GLN A 45 -5.18 0.90 -10.99
N SER A 46 -5.69 0.91 -12.23
CA SER A 46 -6.92 0.22 -12.59
C SER A 46 -6.84 -0.45 -13.94
N THR A 47 -7.74 -1.40 -14.18
CA THR A 47 -8.00 -2.01 -15.48
C THR A 47 -9.49 -2.26 -15.67
N THR A 48 -9.92 -2.19 -16.92
CA THR A 48 -11.27 -2.60 -17.36
C THR A 48 -11.21 -3.85 -18.23
N SER A 49 -10.00 -4.28 -18.63
CA SER A 49 -9.80 -5.50 -19.42
C SER A 49 -8.41 -6.07 -19.20
N GLY A 50 -8.34 -7.40 -19.12
CA GLY A 50 -7.10 -8.13 -18.90
C GLY A 50 -6.57 -8.01 -17.47
N GLN A 51 -5.35 -8.48 -17.29
CA GLN A 51 -4.60 -8.37 -16.03
C GLN A 51 -3.52 -7.29 -16.18
N LYS A 52 -3.32 -6.54 -15.11
CA LYS A 52 -2.25 -5.55 -14.97
C LYS A 52 -1.60 -5.72 -13.61
N ASP A 53 -0.28 -5.85 -13.60
CA ASP A 53 0.49 -5.82 -12.37
C ASP A 53 0.50 -4.40 -11.80
N VAL A 54 0.37 -4.33 -10.50
CA VAL A 54 0.40 -3.10 -9.71
C VAL A 54 1.73 -3.04 -8.98
N TYR A 55 2.46 -1.95 -9.20
CA TYR A 55 3.65 -1.64 -8.43
C TYR A 55 3.73 -0.13 -8.21
N MET A 56 3.78 0.25 -6.95
CA MET A 56 3.92 1.63 -6.51
C MET A 56 4.97 1.68 -5.41
N GLU A 57 5.96 2.54 -5.55
CA GLU A 57 7.03 2.70 -4.57
C GLU A 57 7.44 4.16 -4.46
N LYS A 58 7.74 4.58 -3.25
CA LYS A 58 8.30 5.89 -2.95
C LYS A 58 9.28 5.81 -1.79
N ILE A 59 10.44 6.44 -1.96
CA ILE A 59 11.32 6.77 -0.85
C ILE A 59 10.85 8.10 -0.25
N ILE A 60 10.66 8.11 1.04
CA ILE A 60 10.16 9.24 1.82
C ILE A 60 11.23 9.66 2.81
N ASP A 61 11.66 10.90 2.73
CA ASP A 61 12.51 11.51 3.75
C ASP A 61 11.64 11.81 4.97
N ALA A 62 11.92 11.10 6.06
CA ALA A 62 11.13 11.16 7.27
C ALA A 62 11.94 11.75 8.41
N ALA A 63 11.35 12.66 9.16
CA ALA A 63 11.91 13.11 10.43
C ALA A 63 11.71 12.04 11.50
N VAL A 64 12.56 12.07 12.53
CA VAL A 64 12.41 11.22 13.71
C VAL A 64 11.09 11.54 14.40
N ASN A 65 10.35 10.51 14.83
CA ASN A 65 9.03 10.60 15.44
C ASN A 65 7.93 11.19 14.52
N GLN A 66 8.14 11.20 13.22
CA GLN A 66 7.11 11.63 12.29
C GLN A 66 6.00 10.58 12.21
N VAL A 67 4.75 11.05 12.26
CA VAL A 67 3.56 10.21 12.12
C VAL A 67 3.11 10.25 10.66
N PHE A 68 2.97 9.08 10.06
CA PHE A 68 2.40 8.88 8.73
C PHE A 68 1.03 8.25 8.84
N ASN A 69 0.16 8.65 7.93
CA ASN A 69 -1.05 7.93 7.62
C ASN A 69 -0.82 7.16 6.32
N ALA A 70 -1.28 5.92 6.26
CA ALA A 70 -1.23 5.11 5.05
C ALA A 70 -2.56 4.40 4.85
N THR A 71 -3.01 4.35 3.62
CA THR A 71 -4.19 3.57 3.23
C THR A 71 -3.90 2.80 1.96
N ILE A 72 -4.43 1.59 1.91
CA ILE A 72 -4.52 0.82 0.69
C ILE A 72 -5.96 0.34 0.55
N SER A 73 -6.51 0.52 -0.63
CA SER A 73 -7.85 0.02 -0.95
C SER A 73 -7.84 -0.71 -2.27
N THR A 74 -8.55 -1.82 -2.31
CA THR A 74 -8.76 -2.62 -3.50
C THR A 74 -10.25 -2.59 -3.84
N HIS A 75 -10.55 -2.32 -5.10
CA HIS A 75 -11.91 -2.33 -5.62
C HIS A 75 -12.02 -3.30 -6.78
N ALA A 76 -12.99 -4.21 -6.70
CA ALA A 76 -13.40 -5.05 -7.80
C ALA A 76 -14.90 -4.85 -8.02
N TYR A 77 -15.27 -4.36 -9.19
CA TYR A 77 -16.63 -3.97 -9.50
C TYR A 77 -17.07 -4.57 -10.84
N VAL A 78 -18.29 -5.11 -10.86
CA VAL A 78 -18.95 -5.58 -12.08
C VAL A 78 -20.31 -4.92 -12.19
N SER A 79 -20.63 -4.41 -13.37
CA SER A 79 -21.96 -3.87 -13.71
C SER A 79 -22.54 -4.70 -14.82
N LEU A 80 -23.63 -5.38 -14.56
CA LEU A 80 -24.31 -6.25 -15.50
C LEU A 80 -25.57 -5.58 -16.05
N ALA A 81 -25.53 -5.18 -17.30
CA ALA A 81 -26.67 -4.70 -18.05
C ALA A 81 -27.22 -5.72 -19.04
N VAL A 82 -26.44 -6.78 -19.33
CA VAL A 82 -26.74 -7.83 -20.29
C VAL A 82 -26.56 -9.20 -19.65
N SER A 83 -27.57 -10.03 -19.65
CA SER A 83 -27.57 -11.31 -18.94
C SER A 83 -26.80 -12.46 -19.64
N ALA A 84 -26.30 -12.24 -20.85
CA ALA A 84 -25.64 -13.28 -21.66
C ALA A 84 -24.12 -13.28 -21.59
N ILE A 85 -23.51 -12.52 -20.67
CA ILE A 85 -22.05 -12.42 -20.54
C ILE A 85 -21.59 -12.73 -19.12
N THR A 86 -20.37 -13.23 -19.03
CA THR A 86 -19.69 -13.44 -17.75
C THR A 86 -18.73 -12.28 -17.52
N LEU A 87 -18.84 -11.67 -16.33
CA LEU A 87 -17.96 -10.60 -15.88
C LEU A 87 -17.18 -11.06 -14.66
N ASN A 88 -15.88 -10.77 -14.65
CA ASN A 88 -15.01 -11.01 -13.51
C ASN A 88 -14.17 -9.77 -13.23
N ALA A 89 -14.01 -9.43 -11.96
CA ALA A 89 -13.08 -8.41 -11.49
C ALA A 89 -12.37 -8.90 -10.24
N THR A 90 -11.08 -8.71 -10.17
CA THR A 90 -10.25 -9.03 -9.01
C THR A 90 -9.22 -7.93 -8.80
N ALA A 91 -9.02 -7.54 -7.56
CA ALA A 91 -7.96 -6.60 -7.19
C ALA A 91 -7.29 -7.11 -5.91
N GLU A 92 -5.97 -7.18 -5.94
CA GLU A 92 -5.15 -7.62 -4.83
C GLU A 92 -3.96 -6.69 -4.68
N ALA A 93 -3.63 -6.32 -3.45
CA ALA A 93 -2.47 -5.50 -3.17
C ALA A 93 -1.89 -5.79 -1.79
N HIS A 94 -0.58 -5.81 -1.74
CA HIS A 94 0.23 -6.05 -0.54
C HIS A 94 1.05 -4.77 -0.26
N PRO A 95 0.65 -3.96 0.74
CA PRO A 95 1.42 -2.80 1.13
C PRO A 95 2.66 -3.19 1.92
N ALA A 96 3.71 -2.40 1.75
CA ALA A 96 4.96 -2.51 2.49
C ALA A 96 5.41 -1.12 2.92
N ILE A 97 5.69 -0.96 4.21
CA ILE A 97 6.33 0.25 4.73
C ILE A 97 7.49 -0.20 5.61
N ALA A 98 8.70 0.26 5.29
CA ALA A 98 9.91 -0.16 5.97
C ALA A 98 10.91 0.99 6.10
N VAL A 99 11.80 0.88 7.07
CA VAL A 99 12.98 1.74 7.12
C VAL A 99 13.92 1.33 5.98
N SER A 100 14.47 2.31 5.27
CA SER A 100 15.44 2.05 4.22
C SER A 100 16.66 1.32 4.77
N GLY A 101 17.14 0.30 4.05
CA GLY A 101 18.42 -0.35 4.33
C GLY A 101 19.65 0.43 3.82
N GLY A 102 19.46 1.69 3.39
CA GLY A 102 20.55 2.56 2.96
C GLY A 102 21.54 2.90 4.07
N ILE A 103 22.78 3.23 3.68
CA ILE A 103 23.84 3.63 4.60
C ILE A 103 23.65 5.10 4.98
N ILE A 104 23.84 5.41 6.26
CA ILE A 104 23.82 6.78 6.78
C ILE A 104 25.07 7.51 6.24
N PRO A 105 24.94 8.66 5.56
CA PRO A 105 26.07 9.39 5.01
C PRO A 105 27.16 9.66 6.06
N GLY A 106 28.41 9.32 5.69
CA GLY A 106 29.57 9.49 6.58
C GLY A 106 29.76 8.39 7.63
N THR A 107 28.99 7.31 7.58
CA THR A 107 29.10 6.16 8.48
C THR A 107 29.11 4.84 7.69
N GLU A 108 29.36 3.72 8.38
CA GLU A 108 29.18 2.37 7.85
C GLU A 108 27.84 1.75 8.26
N SER A 109 27.05 2.46 9.04
CA SER A 109 25.79 1.99 9.63
C SER A 109 24.60 2.24 8.71
N ARG A 110 23.61 1.38 8.80
CA ARG A 110 22.37 1.51 8.03
C ARG A 110 21.29 2.24 8.84
N TYR A 111 20.37 2.89 8.13
CA TYR A 111 19.21 3.51 8.79
C TYR A 111 18.38 2.49 9.58
N SER A 112 18.23 1.27 9.07
CA SER A 112 17.49 0.19 9.73
C SER A 112 18.12 -0.28 11.06
N ASP A 113 19.38 0.05 11.33
CA ASP A 113 20.05 -0.31 12.58
C ASP A 113 19.66 0.59 13.74
N PHE A 114 19.17 1.81 13.45
CA PHE A 114 18.85 2.82 14.43
C PHE A 114 17.38 3.23 14.48
N TYR A 115 16.64 3.00 13.42
CA TYR A 115 15.25 3.46 13.29
C TYR A 115 14.30 2.29 13.08
N THR A 116 13.12 2.41 13.67
CA THR A 116 12.03 1.45 13.51
C THR A 116 10.76 2.18 13.11
N ILE A 117 9.82 1.43 12.54
CA ILE A 117 8.47 1.92 12.27
C ILE A 117 7.53 1.21 13.24
N GLU A 118 6.76 1.98 13.98
CA GLU A 118 5.68 1.48 14.82
C GLU A 118 4.36 1.61 14.07
N PHE A 119 3.61 0.52 14.05
CA PHE A 119 2.28 0.50 13.45
C PHE A 119 1.21 0.61 14.53
N SER A 120 0.12 1.28 14.22
CA SER A 120 -1.07 1.26 15.07
C SER A 120 -1.60 -0.18 15.22
N PRO A 121 -2.28 -0.51 16.33
CA PRO A 121 -2.88 -1.83 16.52
C PRO A 121 -3.74 -2.25 15.32
N GLY A 122 -3.56 -3.49 14.86
CA GLY A 122 -4.28 -4.02 13.69
C GLY A 122 -3.55 -3.90 12.36
N TYR A 123 -2.41 -3.20 12.29
CA TYR A 123 -1.53 -3.14 11.13
C TYR A 123 -0.33 -4.08 11.29
N TRP A 124 0.24 -4.51 10.16
CA TRP A 124 1.30 -5.52 10.12
C TRP A 124 2.50 -5.01 9.34
N ALA A 125 3.69 -5.28 9.82
CA ALA A 125 4.92 -5.10 9.04
C ALA A 125 5.05 -6.20 7.99
N LEU A 126 5.55 -5.85 6.81
CA LEU A 126 5.79 -6.81 5.74
C LEU A 126 6.84 -7.84 6.17
N GLY A 127 6.56 -9.12 5.94
CA GLY A 127 7.48 -10.22 6.23
C GLY A 127 7.34 -10.85 7.61
N ASN A 128 6.49 -10.30 8.47
CA ASN A 128 6.21 -10.93 9.76
C ASN A 128 4.69 -10.91 10.04
N PRO A 129 3.99 -12.03 9.92
CA PRO A 129 2.55 -12.09 10.17
C PRO A 129 2.16 -11.95 11.65
N THR A 130 3.10 -11.67 12.51
CA THR A 130 2.83 -11.47 13.93
C THR A 130 2.38 -10.02 14.17
N PRO A 131 1.27 -9.78 14.90
CA PRO A 131 0.89 -8.41 15.26
C PRO A 131 2.04 -7.74 16.00
N VAL A 132 2.39 -6.54 15.54
CA VAL A 132 3.33 -5.71 16.30
C VAL A 132 2.66 -5.41 17.63
N GLN A 133 3.21 -5.94 18.71
CA GLN A 133 2.74 -5.57 20.04
C GLN A 133 3.01 -4.08 20.24
N PRO A 134 2.04 -3.30 20.73
CA PRO A 134 2.28 -1.89 20.99
C PRO A 134 3.46 -1.76 21.94
N SER A 135 4.58 -1.24 21.44
CA SER A 135 5.67 -0.84 22.32
C SER A 135 5.23 0.45 23.00
N THR A 136 5.19 0.44 24.32
CA THR A 136 4.92 1.65 25.07
C THR A 136 6.10 2.61 24.94
N TRP A 137 5.84 3.93 24.89
CA TRP A 137 6.87 4.99 24.90
C TRP A 137 8.02 4.75 25.88
N GLY A 138 7.78 4.05 26.99
CA GLY A 138 8.79 3.66 27.96
C GLY A 138 9.84 2.66 27.42
N LYS A 139 9.48 1.78 26.50
CA LYS A 139 10.42 0.84 25.86
C LYS A 139 11.33 1.53 24.84
N MET A 140 10.83 2.53 24.12
CA MET A 140 11.69 3.33 23.24
C MET A 140 12.73 4.12 24.00
N LYS A 141 12.35 4.78 25.13
CA LYS A 141 13.32 5.51 25.97
C LYS A 141 14.42 4.62 26.53
N SER A 142 14.13 3.38 26.92
CA SER A 142 15.15 2.48 27.47
C SER A 142 16.19 2.04 26.43
N HIS A 143 15.81 1.98 25.14
CA HIS A 143 16.74 1.64 24.05
C HIS A 143 17.71 2.78 23.73
N TYR A 144 17.28 4.03 23.89
CA TYR A 144 18.11 5.23 23.67
C TYR A 144 19.06 5.56 24.83
N LEU A 145 18.81 5.02 26.02
CA LEU A 145 19.59 5.34 27.22
C LEU A 145 20.67 4.29 27.55
N GLN A 146 20.85 3.26 26.72
CA GLN A 146 21.85 2.20 26.91
C GLN A 146 23.10 2.35 26.02
N HIS A 147 23.28 3.52 25.38
CA HIS A 147 24.51 3.84 24.63
C HIS A 147 25.10 5.18 25.06
#